data_e44d7b4a3e8c1ce749b03808d6be9f2e
#
_entry.id   e44d7b4a3e8c1ce749b03808d6be9f2e
#
_cell.length_a   1.000
_cell.length_b   1.000
_cell.length_c   1.000
_cell.angle_alpha   90.00
_cell.angle_beta   90.00
_cell.angle_gamma   90.00
#
_symmetry.space_group_name_H-M   'P 1'
#
loop_
_entity.id
_entity.type
_entity.pdbx_description
1 polymer ?
#
loop_
_entity_poly.entity_id
_entity_poly.type
_entity_poly.pdbx_seq_one_letter_code
_entity_poly.pdbx_strand_id
1 'polypeptide(L)'
;MRKLVLLSALVAMTILPASAEEVDDDISYGYVGAAGGLLLPGNGNSLRRAALVAARGGWYVDEHLAFEAEALCAPHAASDVGGTAVWGGSVQALWHLSGWEAFDKLFGCERFAPFLTCGAQALCAPRHVFADGSHRTGIGPSVGLGAFYHLTDSWSLRAEARAALAVDSPCGMTYALIAGLQYSFGD
;
A
#
# COMPACT_ATOMS: atom_id res chain seq x y z
N MET A 1 -1.53 3.05 24.96
CA MET A 1 -1.14 3.26 23.55
C MET A 1 -1.26 2.01 22.67
N ARG A 2 -0.97 0.76 23.14
CA ARG A 2 -1.22 -0.48 22.35
C ARG A 2 -2.67 -0.68 21.89
N LYS A 3 -3.65 -0.14 22.62
CA LYS A 3 -5.09 -0.25 22.30
C LYS A 3 -5.54 0.66 21.14
N LEU A 4 -4.79 1.74 20.85
CA LEU A 4 -5.17 2.69 19.78
C LEU A 4 -4.81 2.15 18.39
N VAL A 5 -3.70 1.42 18.25
CA VAL A 5 -3.25 0.84 16.97
C VAL A 5 -4.17 -0.31 16.55
N LEU A 6 -4.63 -1.11 17.51
CA LEU A 6 -5.64 -2.15 17.26
C LEU A 6 -7.01 -1.56 16.89
N LEU A 7 -7.36 -0.39 17.43
CA LEU A 7 -8.62 0.28 17.13
C LEU A 7 -8.62 0.87 15.71
N SER A 8 -7.50 1.41 15.24
CA SER A 8 -7.40 1.94 13.87
C SER A 8 -7.44 0.84 12.80
N ALA A 9 -6.86 -0.33 13.06
CA ALA A 9 -6.98 -1.48 12.17
C ALA A 9 -8.39 -2.08 12.18
N LEU A 10 -9.08 -2.04 13.32
CA LEU A 10 -10.46 -2.52 13.44
C LEU A 10 -11.48 -1.56 12.82
N VAL A 11 -11.23 -0.24 12.92
CA VAL A 11 -12.08 0.79 12.30
C VAL A 11 -11.95 0.76 10.77
N ALA A 12 -10.78 0.43 10.23
CA ALA A 12 -10.62 0.22 8.78
C ALA A 12 -11.42 -0.99 8.26
N MET A 13 -11.63 -2.01 9.09
CA MET A 13 -12.45 -3.17 8.74
C MET A 13 -13.98 -2.96 8.92
N THR A 14 -14.38 -1.95 9.69
CA THR A 14 -15.81 -1.69 9.96
C THR A 14 -16.43 -0.60 9.10
N ILE A 15 -15.66 0.08 8.26
CA ILE A 15 -16.17 0.99 7.22
C ILE A 15 -16.38 0.18 5.91
N LEU A 16 -16.95 -1.00 6.01
CA LEU A 16 -17.62 -1.62 4.87
C LEU A 16 -19.02 -1.00 4.83
N PRO A 17 -19.45 -0.43 3.71
CA PRO A 17 -20.81 0.09 3.61
C PRO A 17 -21.80 -1.07 3.76
N ALA A 18 -22.50 -1.09 4.89
CA ALA A 18 -23.62 -1.99 5.13
C ALA A 18 -24.91 -1.48 4.46
N SER A 19 -24.79 -0.92 3.27
CA SER A 19 -25.92 -0.47 2.45
C SER A 19 -25.56 -0.62 0.97
N ALA A 20 -25.48 -1.87 0.53
CA ALA A 20 -25.68 -2.16 -0.88
C ALA A 20 -27.20 -2.24 -1.09
N GLU A 21 -27.81 -1.11 -1.41
CA GLU A 21 -29.09 -1.08 -2.10
C GLU A 21 -28.84 -1.59 -3.53
N GLU A 22 -29.72 -2.47 -4.01
CA GLU A 22 -29.67 -3.11 -5.31
C GLU A 22 -29.23 -2.17 -6.43
N VAL A 23 -28.00 -2.33 -6.88
CA VAL A 23 -27.51 -1.82 -8.15
C VAL A 23 -27.17 -3.03 -9.00
N ASP A 24 -27.83 -3.08 -10.15
CA ASP A 24 -27.78 -4.10 -11.21
C ASP A 24 -26.34 -4.49 -11.58
N ASP A 25 -26.10 -5.81 -11.72
CA ASP A 25 -24.88 -6.46 -12.23
C ASP A 25 -23.53 -5.96 -11.64
N ASP A 26 -23.40 -5.98 -10.30
CA ASP A 26 -22.20 -5.54 -9.60
C ASP A 26 -21.08 -6.57 -9.70
N ILE A 27 -20.04 -6.18 -10.42
CA ILE A 27 -18.71 -6.80 -10.36
C ILE A 27 -18.14 -6.57 -8.96
N SER A 28 -18.56 -7.37 -7.99
CA SER A 28 -18.00 -7.33 -6.64
C SER A 28 -16.96 -8.43 -6.49
N TYR A 29 -15.70 -8.14 -6.79
CA TYR A 29 -14.65 -9.09 -6.56
C TYR A 29 -13.56 -8.53 -5.64
N GLY A 30 -13.04 -9.42 -4.80
CA GLY A 30 -11.97 -9.12 -3.88
C GLY A 30 -10.63 -9.63 -4.38
N TYR A 31 -9.58 -9.18 -3.73
CA TYR A 31 -8.24 -9.70 -3.95
C TYR A 31 -7.40 -9.71 -2.69
N VAL A 32 -6.41 -10.59 -2.70
CA VAL A 32 -5.34 -10.63 -1.71
C VAL A 32 -4.00 -10.70 -2.41
N GLY A 33 -2.96 -10.18 -1.78
CA GLY A 33 -1.64 -10.21 -2.39
C GLY A 33 -0.51 -10.18 -1.36
N ALA A 34 0.64 -10.66 -1.81
CA ALA A 34 1.89 -10.59 -1.07
C ALA A 34 2.97 -9.96 -1.96
N ALA A 35 3.80 -9.13 -1.37
CA ALA A 35 4.80 -8.38 -2.10
C ALA A 35 6.10 -8.24 -1.31
N GLY A 36 7.18 -8.02 -2.03
CA GLY A 36 8.46 -7.59 -1.51
C GLY A 36 8.91 -6.31 -2.17
N GLY A 37 9.87 -5.63 -1.58
CA GLY A 37 10.33 -4.37 -2.16
C GLY A 37 11.43 -3.69 -1.37
N LEU A 38 11.56 -2.41 -1.62
CA LEU A 38 12.54 -1.53 -0.99
C LEU A 38 11.83 -0.31 -0.38
N LEU A 39 12.11 -0.05 0.88
CA LEU A 39 11.78 1.20 1.55
C LEU A 39 12.98 2.15 1.39
N LEU A 40 12.72 3.33 0.84
CA LEU A 40 13.71 4.36 0.54
C LEU A 40 13.34 5.63 1.33
N PRO A 41 13.94 5.85 2.50
CA PRO A 41 13.71 7.07 3.25
C PRO A 41 14.22 8.30 2.49
N GLY A 42 13.48 9.39 2.55
CA GLY A 42 13.90 10.67 1.98
C GLY A 42 15.06 11.31 2.73
N ASN A 43 15.58 12.41 2.19
CA ASN A 43 16.69 13.14 2.80
C ASN A 43 16.31 13.68 4.20
N GLY A 44 17.24 13.59 5.14
CA GLY A 44 17.04 14.02 6.52
C GLY A 44 16.52 12.92 7.47
N ASN A 45 16.36 11.71 6.99
CA ASN A 45 15.95 10.57 7.80
C ASN A 45 17.14 9.83 8.41
N SER A 46 16.99 9.43 9.67
CA SER A 46 17.93 8.52 10.35
C SER A 46 17.81 7.07 9.85
N LEU A 47 16.78 6.76 9.05
CA LEU A 47 16.58 5.43 8.47
C LEU A 47 17.38 5.26 7.18
N ARG A 48 17.94 4.07 6.99
CA ARG A 48 18.59 3.66 5.74
C ARG A 48 17.62 2.86 4.87
N ARG A 49 18.00 2.68 3.62
CA ARG A 49 17.29 1.80 2.69
C ARG A 49 17.13 0.41 3.28
N ALA A 50 15.92 -0.14 3.19
CA ALA A 50 15.62 -1.45 3.77
C ALA A 50 14.78 -2.28 2.81
N ALA A 51 14.99 -3.59 2.82
CA ALA A 51 14.05 -4.51 2.21
C ALA A 51 12.72 -4.47 2.99
N LEU A 52 11.62 -4.54 2.28
CA LEU A 52 10.28 -4.62 2.87
C LEU A 52 9.53 -5.84 2.36
N VAL A 53 8.60 -6.31 3.17
CA VAL A 53 7.56 -7.27 2.79
C VAL A 53 6.21 -6.65 3.10
N ALA A 54 5.22 -6.94 2.28
CA ALA A 54 3.86 -6.43 2.44
C ALA A 54 2.84 -7.53 2.15
N ALA A 55 1.72 -7.45 2.87
CA ALA A 55 0.51 -8.21 2.59
C ALA A 55 -0.62 -7.21 2.40
N ARG A 56 -1.46 -7.44 1.41
CA ARG A 56 -2.55 -6.54 1.04
C ARG A 56 -3.83 -7.28 0.73
N GLY A 57 -4.93 -6.60 0.88
CA GLY A 57 -6.23 -7.08 0.46
C GLY A 57 -7.12 -5.91 0.10
N GLY A 58 -8.01 -6.09 -0.85
CA GLY A 58 -8.87 -5.04 -1.34
C GLY A 58 -10.11 -5.55 -2.02
N TRP A 59 -10.99 -4.61 -2.34
CA TRP A 59 -12.25 -4.80 -3.02
C TRP A 59 -12.39 -3.83 -4.15
N TYR A 60 -12.82 -4.33 -5.29
CA TYR A 60 -13.28 -3.51 -6.40
C TYR A 60 -14.71 -3.05 -6.13
N VAL A 61 -14.94 -1.76 -6.30
CA VAL A 61 -16.26 -1.13 -6.20
C VAL A 61 -16.88 -1.02 -7.60
N ASP A 62 -16.03 -0.82 -8.59
CA ASP A 62 -16.37 -0.83 -10.00
C ASP A 62 -15.16 -1.29 -10.83
N GLU A 63 -15.27 -1.28 -12.17
CA GLU A 63 -14.20 -1.69 -13.08
C GLU A 63 -12.90 -0.90 -12.93
N HIS A 64 -12.97 0.31 -12.37
CA HIS A 64 -11.86 1.24 -12.33
C HIS A 64 -11.37 1.52 -10.92
N LEU A 65 -12.22 1.36 -9.89
CA LEU A 65 -11.95 1.76 -8.53
C LEU A 65 -11.93 0.57 -7.58
N ALA A 66 -10.86 0.45 -6.81
CA ALA A 66 -10.78 -0.46 -5.68
C ALA A 66 -10.33 0.26 -4.41
N PHE A 67 -10.72 -0.27 -3.26
CA PHE A 67 -10.17 0.10 -1.96
C PHE A 67 -9.27 -1.01 -1.45
N GLU A 68 -8.12 -0.61 -0.92
CA GLU A 68 -7.08 -1.54 -0.47
C GLU A 68 -6.62 -1.19 0.93
N ALA A 69 -6.39 -2.22 1.75
CA ALA A 69 -5.63 -2.15 3.00
C ALA A 69 -4.34 -2.97 2.85
N GLU A 70 -3.25 -2.42 3.36
CA GLU A 70 -1.94 -3.06 3.31
C GLU A 70 -1.28 -3.04 4.68
N ALA A 71 -0.64 -4.13 5.06
CA ALA A 71 0.31 -4.21 6.16
C ALA A 71 1.71 -4.41 5.59
N LEU A 72 2.68 -3.66 6.09
CA LEU A 72 4.07 -3.75 5.64
C LEU A 72 5.04 -3.89 6.82
N CYS A 73 6.17 -4.54 6.55
CA CYS A 73 7.26 -4.69 7.49
C CYS A 73 8.60 -4.56 6.76
N ALA A 74 9.49 -3.75 7.31
CA ALA A 74 10.90 -3.71 6.93
C ALA A 74 11.75 -4.27 8.09
N PRO A 75 12.06 -5.57 8.09
CA PRO A 75 12.61 -6.27 9.26
C PRO A 75 14.03 -5.83 9.64
N HIS A 76 14.76 -5.25 8.69
CA HIS A 76 16.15 -4.82 8.86
C HIS A 76 16.35 -3.36 8.44
N ALA A 77 15.43 -2.48 8.84
CA ALA A 77 15.63 -1.05 8.68
C ALA A 77 16.80 -0.61 9.58
N ALA A 78 17.96 -0.34 8.95
CA ALA A 78 19.12 0.13 9.65
C ALA A 78 18.96 1.60 10.02
N SER A 79 19.38 1.97 11.22
CA SER A 79 19.58 3.35 11.63
C SER A 79 21.05 3.56 12.02
N ASP A 80 21.43 4.79 12.31
CA ASP A 80 22.79 5.10 12.79
C ASP A 80 23.10 4.49 14.17
N VAL A 81 22.07 4.04 14.88
CA VAL A 81 22.17 3.48 16.25
C VAL A 81 22.01 1.96 16.28
N GLY A 82 21.52 1.34 15.21
CA GLY A 82 21.31 -0.11 15.12
C GLY A 82 20.19 -0.50 14.14
N GLY A 83 20.09 -1.79 13.82
CA GLY A 83 19.05 -2.34 12.97
C GLY A 83 17.81 -2.71 13.76
N THR A 84 16.63 -2.38 13.23
CA THR A 84 15.35 -2.75 13.83
C THR A 84 14.27 -2.90 12.76
N ALA A 85 13.17 -3.54 13.12
CA ALA A 85 12.02 -3.66 12.27
C ALA A 85 11.18 -2.37 12.29
N VAL A 86 10.82 -1.86 11.12
CA VAL A 86 9.82 -0.82 10.93
C VAL A 86 8.54 -1.49 10.44
N TRP A 87 7.44 -1.17 11.07
CA TRP A 87 6.11 -1.71 10.74
C TRP A 87 5.23 -0.59 10.23
N GLY A 88 4.30 -0.93 9.38
CA GLY A 88 3.35 0.05 8.89
C GLY A 88 2.12 -0.57 8.30
N GLY A 89 1.22 0.29 7.89
CA GLY A 89 0.04 -0.06 7.15
C GLY A 89 -0.46 1.12 6.36
N SER A 90 -1.22 0.85 5.33
CA SER A 90 -1.89 1.87 4.53
C SER A 90 -3.32 1.49 4.21
N VAL A 91 -4.14 2.51 3.97
CA VAL A 91 -5.45 2.38 3.36
C VAL A 91 -5.46 3.33 2.17
N GLN A 92 -5.85 2.84 1.02
CA GLN A 92 -5.76 3.60 -0.22
C GLN A 92 -6.87 3.22 -1.20
N ALA A 93 -7.25 4.20 -2.01
CA ALA A 93 -8.01 3.99 -3.21
C ALA A 93 -7.03 3.68 -4.36
N LEU A 94 -7.39 2.73 -5.19
CA LEU A 94 -6.65 2.31 -6.36
C LEU A 94 -7.52 2.56 -7.59
N TRP A 95 -7.01 3.33 -8.53
CA TRP A 95 -7.72 3.69 -9.75
C TRP A 95 -7.03 3.07 -10.96
N HIS A 96 -7.73 2.17 -11.66
CA HIS A 96 -7.27 1.61 -12.92
C HIS A 96 -7.39 2.62 -14.04
N LEU A 97 -6.33 2.73 -14.84
CA LEU A 97 -6.27 3.60 -16.01
C LEU A 97 -6.56 2.83 -17.32
N SER A 98 -6.88 1.54 -17.21
CA SER A 98 -7.34 0.72 -18.34
C SER A 98 -8.67 1.24 -18.88
N GLY A 99 -8.89 1.13 -20.19
CA GLY A 99 -10.07 1.69 -20.87
C GLY A 99 -9.94 3.15 -21.31
N TRP A 100 -8.85 3.84 -20.98
CA TRP A 100 -8.55 5.13 -21.59
C TRP A 100 -7.88 4.90 -22.94
N GLU A 101 -8.52 5.32 -24.02
CA GLU A 101 -8.00 5.13 -25.40
C GLU A 101 -6.52 5.55 -25.58
N ALA A 102 -6.08 6.56 -24.80
CA ALA A 102 -4.71 7.04 -24.87
C ALA A 102 -3.71 6.00 -24.31
N PHE A 103 -4.09 5.26 -23.26
CA PHE A 103 -3.25 4.23 -22.65
C PHE A 103 -3.29 2.93 -23.45
N ASP A 104 -4.47 2.56 -23.96
CA ASP A 104 -4.62 1.37 -24.79
C ASP A 104 -3.82 1.48 -26.10
N LYS A 105 -3.75 2.68 -26.68
CA LYS A 105 -2.90 2.97 -27.85
C LYS A 105 -1.39 2.95 -27.52
N LEU A 106 -1.01 3.33 -26.31
CA LEU A 106 0.39 3.44 -25.92
C LEU A 106 0.99 2.09 -25.51
N PHE A 107 0.22 1.26 -24.83
CA PHE A 107 0.69 0.01 -24.26
C PHE A 107 0.19 -1.24 -24.98
N GLY A 108 -0.89 -1.17 -25.76
CA GLY A 108 -1.35 -2.17 -26.74
C GLY A 108 -1.47 -3.62 -26.26
N CYS A 109 -1.47 -3.84 -24.95
CA CYS A 109 -1.43 -5.15 -24.34
C CYS A 109 -2.59 -5.29 -23.33
N GLU A 110 -3.58 -6.10 -23.65
CA GLU A 110 -4.73 -6.41 -22.79
C GLU A 110 -4.33 -6.95 -21.41
N ARG A 111 -3.10 -7.46 -21.27
CA ARG A 111 -2.56 -7.99 -20.00
C ARG A 111 -1.95 -6.94 -19.10
N PHE A 112 -1.77 -5.72 -19.58
CA PHE A 112 -1.11 -4.66 -18.84
C PHE A 112 -2.12 -3.60 -18.41
N ALA A 113 -2.33 -3.45 -17.12
CA ALA A 113 -3.28 -2.50 -16.56
C ALA A 113 -2.55 -1.51 -15.61
N PRO A 114 -2.26 -0.30 -16.07
CA PRO A 114 -1.69 0.74 -15.21
C PRO A 114 -2.71 1.25 -14.21
N PHE A 115 -2.23 1.70 -13.03
CA PHE A 115 -3.08 2.25 -11.99
C PHE A 115 -2.41 3.38 -11.23
N LEU A 116 -3.22 4.19 -10.57
CA LEU A 116 -2.83 5.16 -9.57
C LEU A 116 -3.35 4.75 -8.20
N THR A 117 -2.62 5.10 -7.15
CA THR A 117 -3.08 4.94 -5.77
C THR A 117 -3.03 6.27 -5.03
N CYS A 118 -4.00 6.52 -4.17
CA CYS A 118 -3.97 7.61 -3.21
C CYS A 118 -4.60 7.16 -1.89
N GLY A 119 -4.05 7.62 -0.77
CA GLY A 119 -4.55 7.21 0.53
C GLY A 119 -3.74 7.75 1.69
N ALA A 120 -3.76 7.02 2.78
CA ALA A 120 -3.00 7.32 3.98
C ALA A 120 -2.12 6.12 4.38
N GLN A 121 -0.92 6.42 4.86
CA GLN A 121 0.04 5.43 5.35
C GLN A 121 0.48 5.79 6.75
N ALA A 122 0.60 4.78 7.61
CA ALA A 122 1.20 4.89 8.93
C ALA A 122 2.48 4.04 8.99
N LEU A 123 3.55 4.60 9.54
CA LEU A 123 4.81 3.90 9.79
C LEU A 123 5.17 4.02 11.28
N CYS A 124 5.49 2.90 11.90
CA CYS A 124 5.92 2.81 13.29
C CYS A 124 7.37 2.36 13.34
N ALA A 125 8.22 3.19 13.92
CA ALA A 125 9.61 2.85 14.20
C ALA A 125 9.80 2.71 15.73
N PRO A 126 10.32 1.56 16.24
CA PRO A 126 10.53 1.33 17.65
C PRO A 126 11.58 2.28 18.25
N ARG A 127 11.59 2.38 19.57
CA ARG A 127 12.46 3.29 20.34
C ARG A 127 13.96 3.17 20.05
N HIS A 128 14.43 1.99 19.68
CA HIS A 128 15.86 1.71 19.44
C HIS A 128 16.39 2.26 18.11
N VAL A 129 15.54 2.86 17.29
CA VAL A 129 15.92 3.42 15.97
C VAL A 129 16.50 4.82 16.10
N PHE A 130 16.13 5.53 17.16
CA PHE A 130 16.51 6.93 17.36
C PHE A 130 17.43 7.09 18.56
N ALA A 131 18.44 7.93 18.43
CA ALA A 131 19.43 8.20 19.48
C ALA A 131 18.80 8.77 20.77
N ASP A 132 17.64 9.42 20.67
CA ASP A 132 16.87 9.97 21.79
C ASP A 132 15.95 8.94 22.48
N GLY A 133 15.96 7.68 22.02
CA GLY A 133 15.12 6.61 22.56
C GLY A 133 13.62 6.82 22.38
N SER A 134 13.19 7.73 21.51
CA SER A 134 11.78 8.01 21.28
C SER A 134 11.12 6.96 20.38
N HIS A 135 9.89 6.61 20.70
CA HIS A 135 9.04 5.83 19.80
C HIS A 135 8.37 6.80 18.82
N ARG A 136 8.51 6.56 17.52
CA ARG A 136 7.97 7.48 16.52
C ARG A 136 7.01 6.76 15.60
N THR A 137 5.81 7.33 15.50
CA THR A 137 4.78 6.91 14.55
C THR A 137 4.50 8.10 13.67
N GLY A 138 4.69 7.94 12.37
CA GLY A 138 4.31 8.94 11.38
C GLY A 138 3.07 8.46 10.65
N ILE A 139 2.10 9.35 10.48
CA ILE A 139 0.90 9.14 9.65
C ILE A 139 0.86 10.25 8.63
N GLY A 140 0.50 9.94 7.41
CA GLY A 140 0.35 10.96 6.39
C GLY A 140 -0.17 10.44 5.07
N PRO A 141 -0.41 11.35 4.12
CA PRO A 141 -0.90 11.00 2.80
C PRO A 141 0.14 10.19 2.03
N SER A 142 -0.37 9.29 1.19
CA SER A 142 0.43 8.51 0.26
C SER A 142 -0.17 8.58 -1.14
N VAL A 143 0.70 8.60 -2.13
CA VAL A 143 0.34 8.49 -3.54
C VAL A 143 1.28 7.52 -4.23
N GLY A 144 0.77 6.79 -5.19
CA GLY A 144 1.56 5.81 -5.93
C GLY A 144 1.08 5.68 -7.36
N LEU A 145 1.94 5.07 -8.15
CA LEU A 145 1.64 4.64 -9.50
C LEU A 145 2.20 3.25 -9.71
N GLY A 146 1.54 2.45 -10.50
CA GLY A 146 1.96 1.09 -10.75
C GLY A 146 1.28 0.47 -11.94
N ALA A 147 1.52 -0.82 -12.11
CA ALA A 147 0.87 -1.61 -13.13
C ALA A 147 0.66 -3.05 -12.67
N PHE A 148 -0.42 -3.62 -13.16
CA PHE A 148 -0.66 -5.06 -13.14
C PHE A 148 -0.21 -5.68 -14.47
N TYR A 149 0.28 -6.89 -14.38
CA TYR A 149 0.44 -7.77 -15.52
C TYR A 149 -0.34 -9.06 -15.25
N HIS A 150 -1.45 -9.24 -15.94
CA HIS A 150 -2.34 -10.39 -15.77
C HIS A 150 -1.68 -11.65 -16.33
N LEU A 151 -1.41 -12.62 -15.44
CA LEU A 151 -0.86 -13.93 -15.82
C LEU A 151 -1.98 -14.87 -16.25
N THR A 152 -3.06 -14.86 -15.49
CA THR A 152 -4.33 -15.58 -15.72
C THR A 152 -5.48 -14.69 -15.28
N ASP A 153 -6.71 -15.16 -15.40
CA ASP A 153 -7.91 -14.42 -14.94
C ASP A 153 -7.87 -14.12 -13.42
N SER A 154 -7.24 -14.98 -12.63
CA SER A 154 -7.17 -14.84 -11.18
C SER A 154 -5.82 -14.37 -10.66
N TRP A 155 -4.73 -14.52 -11.41
CA TRP A 155 -3.39 -14.18 -10.94
C TRP A 155 -2.78 -13.02 -11.71
N SER A 156 -2.24 -12.06 -10.97
CA SER A 156 -1.53 -10.92 -11.53
C SER A 156 -0.20 -10.66 -10.83
N LEU A 157 0.78 -10.24 -11.59
CA LEU A 157 1.95 -9.54 -11.08
C LEU A 157 1.60 -8.07 -10.90
N ARG A 158 2.03 -7.48 -9.79
CA ARG A 158 1.87 -6.05 -9.52
C ARG A 158 3.22 -5.42 -9.22
N ALA A 159 3.50 -4.28 -9.83
CA ALA A 159 4.63 -3.42 -9.50
C ALA A 159 4.13 -2.02 -9.20
N GLU A 160 4.67 -1.39 -8.15
CA GLU A 160 4.21 -0.10 -7.65
C GLU A 160 5.37 0.74 -7.13
N ALA A 161 5.38 2.02 -7.47
CA ALA A 161 6.21 3.05 -6.85
C ALA A 161 5.30 3.97 -6.03
N ARG A 162 5.59 4.13 -4.74
CA ARG A 162 4.78 4.92 -3.80
C ARG A 162 5.63 5.96 -3.11
N ALA A 163 5.06 7.14 -2.91
CA ALA A 163 5.58 8.19 -2.04
C ALA A 163 4.60 8.43 -0.90
N ALA A 164 5.09 8.57 0.32
CA ALA A 164 4.30 8.89 1.49
C ALA A 164 4.97 10.00 2.30
N LEU A 165 4.17 10.94 2.79
CA LEU A 165 4.60 12.03 3.66
C LEU A 165 4.18 11.71 5.09
N ALA A 166 5.13 11.42 5.97
CA ALA A 166 4.85 11.21 7.39
C ALA A 166 4.86 12.56 8.13
N VAL A 167 3.68 13.04 8.50
CA VAL A 167 3.52 14.24 9.31
C VAL A 167 3.88 13.89 10.75
N ASP A 168 4.53 14.84 11.46
CA ASP A 168 4.99 14.69 12.85
C ASP A 168 6.03 13.57 13.10
N SER A 169 6.64 13.08 12.04
CA SER A 169 7.71 12.10 12.14
C SER A 169 9.02 12.68 11.58
N PRO A 170 10.17 12.37 12.19
CA PRO A 170 11.47 12.67 11.56
C PRO A 170 11.69 11.83 10.29
N CYS A 171 10.75 10.94 9.99
CA CYS A 171 10.82 10.16 8.77
C CYS A 171 10.48 10.97 7.51
N GLY A 172 9.90 12.18 7.63
CA GLY A 172 9.66 13.04 6.50
C GLY A 172 9.00 12.31 5.32
N MET A 173 9.55 12.50 4.14
CA MET A 173 9.09 11.82 2.94
C MET A 173 9.73 10.44 2.82
N THR A 174 8.94 9.41 2.53
CA THR A 174 9.39 8.05 2.27
C THR A 174 8.93 7.59 0.90
N TYR A 175 9.75 6.78 0.26
CA TYR A 175 9.42 6.15 -1.01
C TYR A 175 9.45 4.63 -0.85
N ALA A 176 8.61 3.92 -1.57
CA ALA A 176 8.63 2.47 -1.63
C ALA A 176 8.57 2.01 -3.09
N LEU A 177 9.39 1.02 -3.43
CA LEU A 177 9.30 0.27 -4.67
C LEU A 177 8.86 -1.14 -4.30
N ILE A 178 7.71 -1.57 -4.77
CA ILE A 178 7.05 -2.79 -4.32
C ILE A 178 6.69 -3.63 -5.55
N ALA A 179 6.98 -4.92 -5.50
CA ALA A 179 6.53 -5.86 -6.52
C ALA A 179 6.04 -7.14 -5.86
N GLY A 180 5.00 -7.76 -6.41
CA GLY A 180 4.40 -8.93 -5.81
C GLY A 180 3.38 -9.65 -6.67
N LEU A 181 2.76 -10.65 -6.08
CA LEU A 181 1.68 -11.43 -6.66
C LEU A 181 0.36 -11.04 -5.99
N GLN A 182 -0.67 -11.02 -6.80
CA GLN A 182 -2.05 -10.79 -6.38
C GLN A 182 -2.93 -11.89 -6.92
N TYR A 183 -3.84 -12.36 -6.09
CA TYR A 183 -4.89 -13.32 -6.42
C TYR A 183 -6.24 -12.65 -6.28
N SER A 184 -7.03 -12.64 -7.34
CA SER A 184 -8.38 -12.09 -7.38
C SER A 184 -9.40 -13.22 -7.29
N PHE A 185 -10.49 -12.99 -6.56
CA PHE A 185 -11.57 -13.93 -6.31
C PHE A 185 -12.91 -13.21 -6.27
N GLY A 186 -13.95 -13.89 -6.65
CA GLY A 186 -15.32 -13.39 -6.83
C GLY A 186 -15.79 -13.69 -8.24
N ASP A 187 -17.08 -13.73 -8.41
CA ASP A 187 -17.79 -13.93 -9.68
C ASP A 187 -18.29 -12.59 -10.22
#